data_d3f24ec029ed39b41390a53119b1b6e1
#
_entry.id   d3f24ec029ed39b41390a53119b1b6e1
#
_cell.length_a   1.000
_cell.length_b   1.000
_cell.length_c   1.000
_cell.angle_alpha   90.00
_cell.angle_beta   90.00
_cell.angle_gamma   90.00
#
_symmetry.space_group_name_H-M   'P 1'
#
loop_
_entity.id
_entity.type
_entity.pdbx_description
1 polymer ?
#
loop_
_entity_poly.entity_id
_entity_poly.type
_entity_poly.pdbx_seq_one_letter_code
_entity_poly.pdbx_strand_id
1 'polypeptide(L)'
;MKQLPRLAQIYVGVMVAGGAALLVICFPRAEFADPVLFGVLLALSSISSVFKVSMPLSPGRSTMSISYAVDFAALLLIGPHETMLVAAASAWTQSTFKIQQRTPMYRKLFSMACLVVAVQAAGWVYAQLGGTVGEFVLLSLPIPLVGAMATYFMMNTAPIALAIALTAQQPVWRVWNENFLWSTPSYFAGAGAAAVAAIIIHQSGRWLVPLAAAPLYLTYRTYKVYLGRIEDEQRHVKEVSDLHLATIEALARAIDAKDQTSQNHIRRVQVYAAGLARAAGMADSEIQAVKTAALLHDIGKLAVPEHILSKPGPLTQEEFRTIRAHPQVGADIIDAVPFPYPVAPLIRSHHERWDGHGYPTGLSGEEIPAGARILAIVDYFDAIMADRPYHEAMDTEQALTLLKQEAEKALDPSLVTRFIEVLPELEIEAELEDRPSRRSRDLAPSAPDGSQPATGLSPEGPAQLTVFEDIARAHREIYALYEIAQAMGGSL
;
A
#
# COMPACT_ATOMS: atom_id res chain seq x y z
N MET A 1 -18.83 17.48 -13.10
CA MET A 1 -20.01 17.22 -12.23
C MET A 1 -20.82 16.00 -12.65
N LYS A 2 -21.06 15.72 -13.95
CA LYS A 2 -21.91 14.58 -14.40
C LYS A 2 -21.48 13.18 -13.89
N GLN A 3 -20.25 13.01 -13.42
CA GLN A 3 -19.76 11.72 -12.88
C GLN A 3 -19.93 11.57 -11.35
N LEU A 4 -20.43 12.57 -10.65
CA LEU A 4 -20.70 12.52 -9.21
C LEU A 4 -22.10 11.95 -8.94
N PRO A 5 -22.32 11.24 -7.80
CA PRO A 5 -23.67 10.88 -7.34
C PRO A 5 -24.56 12.12 -7.19
N ARG A 6 -25.87 11.97 -7.40
CA ARG A 6 -26.82 13.10 -7.38
C ARG A 6 -26.76 13.94 -6.10
N LEU A 7 -26.68 13.28 -4.94
CA LEU A 7 -26.56 13.95 -3.64
C LEU A 7 -25.29 14.81 -3.55
N ALA A 8 -24.16 14.28 -4.02
CA ALA A 8 -22.90 15.03 -4.05
C ALA A 8 -22.96 16.22 -5.00
N GLN A 9 -23.66 16.11 -6.15
CA GLN A 9 -23.86 17.23 -7.09
C GLN A 9 -24.67 18.35 -6.44
N ILE A 10 -25.79 18.02 -5.76
CA ILE A 10 -26.64 19.00 -5.07
C ILE A 10 -25.84 19.68 -3.97
N TYR A 11 -25.14 18.91 -3.14
CA TYR A 11 -24.35 19.42 -2.03
C TYR A 11 -23.25 20.39 -2.51
N VAL A 12 -22.48 20.03 -3.51
CA VAL A 12 -21.44 20.87 -4.10
C VAL A 12 -22.07 22.15 -4.69
N GLY A 13 -23.22 22.03 -5.37
CA GLY A 13 -23.95 23.17 -5.90
C GLY A 13 -24.42 24.15 -4.82
N VAL A 14 -24.99 23.63 -3.73
CA VAL A 14 -25.44 24.44 -2.58
C VAL A 14 -24.28 25.17 -1.91
N MET A 15 -23.15 24.49 -1.71
CA MET A 15 -21.96 25.09 -1.10
C MET A 15 -21.38 26.21 -1.99
N VAL A 16 -21.29 25.99 -3.29
CA VAL A 16 -20.80 27.01 -4.22
C VAL A 16 -21.73 28.21 -4.26
N ALA A 17 -23.04 27.98 -4.32
CA ALA A 17 -24.02 29.05 -4.27
C ALA A 17 -23.99 29.83 -2.94
N GLY A 18 -23.87 29.15 -1.80
CA GLY A 18 -23.74 29.74 -0.48
C GLY A 18 -22.48 30.59 -0.32
N GLY A 19 -21.33 30.10 -0.79
CA GLY A 19 -20.08 30.86 -0.79
C GLY A 19 -20.12 32.08 -1.68
N ALA A 20 -20.74 31.96 -2.86
CA ALA A 20 -20.96 33.10 -3.76
C ALA A 20 -21.91 34.14 -3.16
N ALA A 21 -22.99 33.70 -2.54
CA ALA A 21 -23.94 34.60 -1.85
C ALA A 21 -23.24 35.36 -0.70
N LEU A 22 -22.42 34.66 0.12
CA LEU A 22 -21.64 35.33 1.17
C LEU A 22 -20.66 36.34 0.62
N LEU A 23 -19.97 36.05 -0.49
CA LEU A 23 -19.11 37.03 -1.18
C LEU A 23 -19.89 38.29 -1.57
N VAL A 24 -21.04 38.12 -2.19
CA VAL A 24 -21.88 39.26 -2.63
C VAL A 24 -22.42 40.08 -1.45
N ILE A 25 -22.87 39.42 -0.38
CA ILE A 25 -23.46 40.08 0.79
C ILE A 25 -22.40 40.77 1.66
N CYS A 26 -21.21 40.14 1.81
CA CYS A 26 -20.18 40.66 2.70
C CYS A 26 -19.17 41.58 2.00
N PHE A 27 -19.01 41.52 0.68
CA PHE A 27 -18.10 42.39 -0.05
C PHE A 27 -18.35 43.90 0.16
N PRO A 28 -19.59 44.40 0.18
CA PRO A 28 -19.84 45.84 0.45
C PRO A 28 -19.44 46.29 1.86
N ARG A 29 -19.15 45.34 2.78
CA ARG A 29 -18.72 45.60 4.16
C ARG A 29 -17.20 45.62 4.30
N ALA A 30 -16.46 45.28 3.26
CA ALA A 30 -15.00 45.35 3.22
C ALA A 30 -14.56 46.82 3.04
N GLU A 31 -13.89 47.38 4.01
CA GLU A 31 -13.53 48.79 4.07
C GLU A 31 -12.13 49.08 3.47
N PHE A 32 -11.29 48.05 3.33
CA PHE A 32 -9.88 48.11 2.86
C PHE A 32 -9.09 49.26 3.51
N ALA A 33 -9.23 49.40 4.83
CA ALA A 33 -8.61 50.50 5.60
C ALA A 33 -7.07 50.58 5.39
N ASP A 34 -6.40 49.44 5.21
CA ASP A 34 -4.98 49.35 4.81
C ASP A 34 -4.83 48.52 3.52
N PRO A 35 -4.89 49.16 2.32
CA PRO A 35 -4.75 48.44 1.05
C PRO A 35 -3.40 47.79 0.84
N VAL A 36 -2.33 48.33 1.45
CA VAL A 36 -0.97 47.76 1.35
C VAL A 36 -0.90 46.46 2.14
N LEU A 37 -1.36 46.45 3.38
CA LEU A 37 -1.42 45.27 4.21
C LEU A 37 -2.28 44.16 3.57
N PHE A 38 -3.45 44.55 3.04
CA PHE A 38 -4.31 43.65 2.28
C PHE A 38 -3.58 43.03 1.09
N GLY A 39 -2.90 43.85 0.26
CA GLY A 39 -2.14 43.37 -0.89
C GLY A 39 -0.99 42.42 -0.52
N VAL A 40 -0.28 42.71 0.56
CA VAL A 40 0.80 41.87 1.08
C VAL A 40 0.27 40.52 1.59
N LEU A 41 -0.82 40.51 2.37
CA LEU A 41 -1.45 39.30 2.87
C LEU A 41 -2.04 38.46 1.74
N LEU A 42 -2.66 39.09 0.73
CA LEU A 42 -3.16 38.43 -0.48
C LEU A 42 -2.03 37.73 -1.25
N ALA A 43 -0.92 38.42 -1.46
CA ALA A 43 0.26 37.85 -2.13
C ALA A 43 0.87 36.74 -1.32
N LEU A 44 1.07 36.92 0.00
CA LEU A 44 1.66 35.94 0.88
C LEU A 44 0.80 34.68 0.99
N SER A 45 -0.52 34.82 1.13
CA SER A 45 -1.44 33.68 1.17
C SER A 45 -1.45 32.94 -0.18
N SER A 46 -1.51 33.65 -1.29
CA SER A 46 -1.45 33.06 -2.63
C SER A 46 -0.14 32.29 -2.88
N ILE A 47 1.00 32.86 -2.51
CA ILE A 47 2.31 32.22 -2.64
C ILE A 47 2.40 31.00 -1.73
N SER A 48 2.01 31.14 -0.45
CA SER A 48 2.06 30.04 0.52
C SER A 48 1.12 28.88 0.15
N SER A 49 0.04 29.15 -0.56
CA SER A 49 -0.90 28.13 -1.05
C SER A 49 -0.31 27.19 -2.10
N VAL A 50 0.77 27.56 -2.78
CA VAL A 50 1.51 26.73 -3.73
C VAL A 50 2.37 25.68 -3.01
N PHE A 51 2.74 25.94 -1.75
CA PHE A 51 3.51 25.00 -0.93
C PHE A 51 2.57 23.99 -0.26
N LYS A 52 2.32 22.90 -0.99
CA LYS A 52 1.43 21.82 -0.55
C LYS A 52 2.24 20.72 0.11
N VAL A 53 1.68 20.16 1.17
CA VAL A 53 2.17 18.94 1.80
C VAL A 53 1.13 17.85 1.54
N SER A 54 1.55 16.79 0.85
CA SER A 54 0.74 15.59 0.62
C SER A 54 0.95 14.60 1.76
N MET A 55 -0.11 13.95 2.21
CA MET A 55 -0.04 12.94 3.26
C MET A 55 0.16 11.55 2.70
N PRO A 56 1.19 10.81 3.16
CA PRO A 56 1.48 9.45 2.69
C PRO A 56 0.47 8.41 3.17
N LEU A 57 -0.24 8.67 4.27
CA LEU A 57 -1.11 7.71 4.94
C LEU A 57 -2.58 7.72 4.47
N SER A 58 -2.98 8.65 3.61
CA SER A 58 -4.36 8.73 3.11
C SER A 58 -4.50 8.11 1.73
N PRO A 59 -5.38 7.13 1.53
CA PRO A 59 -5.65 6.54 0.21
C PRO A 59 -6.11 7.57 -0.85
N GLY A 60 -6.56 8.75 -0.41
CA GLY A 60 -7.12 9.82 -1.25
C GLY A 60 -6.19 10.98 -1.57
N ARG A 61 -4.88 10.95 -1.24
CA ARG A 61 -3.93 12.06 -1.47
C ARG A 61 -4.46 13.43 -1.02
N SER A 62 -4.95 13.55 0.22
CA SER A 62 -5.31 14.86 0.75
C SER A 62 -4.05 15.72 0.91
N THR A 63 -4.12 16.97 0.45
CA THR A 63 -3.02 17.92 0.54
C THR A 63 -3.40 19.06 1.46
N MET A 64 -2.52 19.45 2.36
CA MET A 64 -2.66 20.60 3.22
C MET A 64 -1.74 21.72 2.75
N SER A 65 -2.22 22.95 2.73
CA SER A 65 -1.43 24.14 2.43
C SER A 65 -1.19 24.93 3.70
N ILE A 66 -0.06 25.65 3.78
CA ILE A 66 0.26 26.53 4.91
C ILE A 66 -0.53 27.85 4.84
N SER A 67 -1.20 28.14 3.73
CA SER A 67 -1.96 29.37 3.55
C SER A 67 -2.99 29.63 4.64
N TYR A 68 -3.52 28.58 5.30
CA TYR A 68 -4.48 28.73 6.40
C TYR A 68 -3.95 29.61 7.55
N ALA A 69 -2.65 29.55 7.84
CA ALA A 69 -2.06 30.39 8.88
C ALA A 69 -2.00 31.87 8.46
N VAL A 70 -1.74 32.13 7.18
CA VAL A 70 -1.79 33.50 6.62
C VAL A 70 -3.23 34.01 6.56
N ASP A 71 -4.18 33.16 6.15
CA ASP A 71 -5.61 33.51 6.12
C ASP A 71 -6.12 33.80 7.55
N PHE A 72 -5.65 33.06 8.55
CA PHE A 72 -6.00 33.29 9.95
C PHE A 72 -5.36 34.59 10.50
N ALA A 73 -4.09 34.87 10.15
CA ALA A 73 -3.45 36.16 10.49
C ALA A 73 -4.19 37.35 9.84
N ALA A 74 -4.63 37.19 8.58
CA ALA A 74 -5.43 38.18 7.87
C ALA A 74 -6.77 38.40 8.59
N LEU A 75 -7.46 37.33 9.01
CA LEU A 75 -8.69 37.44 9.79
C LEU A 75 -8.54 38.31 11.05
N LEU A 76 -7.43 38.16 11.76
CA LEU A 76 -7.14 38.93 12.99
C LEU A 76 -6.74 40.37 12.71
N LEU A 77 -6.02 40.67 11.59
CA LEU A 77 -5.47 41.95 11.27
C LEU A 77 -6.43 42.86 10.50
N ILE A 78 -7.10 42.33 9.50
CA ILE A 78 -7.93 43.10 8.56
C ILE A 78 -9.42 42.71 8.59
N GLY A 79 -9.78 41.66 9.37
CA GLY A 79 -11.17 41.25 9.53
C GLY A 79 -11.66 40.21 8.52
N PRO A 80 -12.88 39.66 8.73
CA PRO A 80 -13.40 38.55 7.94
C PRO A 80 -13.81 38.95 6.52
N HIS A 81 -14.21 40.20 6.29
CA HIS A 81 -14.74 40.63 5.00
C HIS A 81 -13.65 40.78 3.94
N GLU A 82 -12.49 41.34 4.29
CA GLU A 82 -11.31 41.42 3.43
C GLU A 82 -10.65 40.05 3.30
N THR A 83 -10.56 39.30 4.40
CA THR A 83 -9.89 37.96 4.44
C THR A 83 -10.60 36.94 3.56
N MET A 84 -11.91 37.04 3.36
CA MET A 84 -12.59 36.11 2.44
C MET A 84 -12.07 36.21 1.00
N LEU A 85 -11.59 37.39 0.56
CA LEU A 85 -10.97 37.57 -0.75
C LEU A 85 -9.56 36.94 -0.78
N VAL A 86 -8.79 37.12 0.30
CA VAL A 86 -7.48 36.51 0.48
C VAL A 86 -7.61 34.98 0.42
N ALA A 87 -8.55 34.41 1.16
CA ALA A 87 -8.82 32.98 1.22
C ALA A 87 -9.34 32.41 -0.11
N ALA A 88 -10.23 33.14 -0.80
CA ALA A 88 -10.69 32.74 -2.12
C ALA A 88 -9.56 32.72 -3.17
N ALA A 89 -8.68 33.73 -3.15
CA ALA A 89 -7.49 33.76 -4.02
C ALA A 89 -6.50 32.64 -3.71
N SER A 90 -6.26 32.34 -2.44
CA SER A 90 -5.41 31.23 -2.02
C SER A 90 -5.96 29.88 -2.47
N ALA A 91 -7.28 29.64 -2.32
CA ALA A 91 -7.94 28.42 -2.81
C ALA A 91 -7.84 28.25 -4.33
N TRP A 92 -8.02 29.36 -5.07
CA TRP A 92 -7.85 29.38 -6.52
C TRP A 92 -6.41 29.00 -6.90
N THR A 93 -5.43 29.64 -6.28
CA THR A 93 -4.00 29.40 -6.53
C THR A 93 -3.62 27.98 -6.17
N GLN A 94 -4.06 27.49 -5.01
CA GLN A 94 -3.84 26.11 -4.56
C GLN A 94 -4.39 25.09 -5.56
N SER A 95 -5.54 25.36 -6.15
CA SER A 95 -6.20 24.44 -7.08
C SER A 95 -5.75 24.58 -8.54
N THR A 96 -4.85 25.55 -8.84
CA THR A 96 -4.39 25.84 -10.21
C THR A 96 -2.92 25.56 -10.43
N PHE A 97 -2.04 25.80 -9.44
CA PHE A 97 -0.60 25.66 -9.58
C PHE A 97 -0.06 24.33 -8.97
N LYS A 98 1.02 23.78 -9.55
CA LYS A 98 1.69 22.53 -9.13
C LYS A 98 0.73 21.35 -8.97
N ILE A 99 -0.12 21.11 -9.97
CA ILE A 99 -1.07 19.99 -9.97
C ILE A 99 -0.60 18.96 -10.99
N GLN A 100 -0.58 17.67 -10.60
CA GLN A 100 -0.26 16.53 -11.49
C GLN A 100 -1.37 16.28 -12.54
N GLN A 101 -2.61 16.63 -12.21
CA GLN A 101 -3.77 16.50 -13.12
C GLN A 101 -4.65 17.75 -13.05
N ARG A 102 -5.20 18.20 -14.19
CA ARG A 102 -6.07 19.37 -14.26
C ARG A 102 -7.30 19.22 -13.35
N THR A 103 -7.40 20.09 -12.34
CA THR A 103 -8.54 20.12 -11.43
C THR A 103 -9.78 20.67 -12.14
N PRO A 104 -10.92 19.96 -12.16
CA PRO A 104 -12.16 20.46 -12.75
C PRO A 104 -12.64 21.76 -12.09
N MET A 105 -13.28 22.67 -12.85
CA MET A 105 -13.71 23.97 -12.37
C MET A 105 -14.63 23.91 -11.14
N TYR A 106 -15.56 22.96 -11.10
CA TYR A 106 -16.46 22.81 -9.95
C TYR A 106 -15.74 22.52 -8.63
N ARG A 107 -14.59 21.80 -8.66
CA ARG A 107 -13.77 21.57 -7.45
C ARG A 107 -13.06 22.84 -6.99
N LYS A 108 -12.60 23.68 -7.92
CA LYS A 108 -11.99 24.98 -7.60
C LYS A 108 -13.00 25.89 -6.92
N LEU A 109 -14.18 26.04 -7.50
CA LEU A 109 -15.27 26.85 -6.96
C LEU A 109 -15.74 26.34 -5.60
N PHE A 110 -15.83 25.01 -5.42
CA PHE A 110 -16.17 24.41 -4.15
C PHE A 110 -15.13 24.72 -3.06
N SER A 111 -13.83 24.59 -3.35
CA SER A 111 -12.76 24.93 -2.40
C SER A 111 -12.77 26.41 -2.03
N MET A 112 -12.98 27.30 -2.99
CA MET A 112 -13.14 28.73 -2.72
C MET A 112 -14.33 29.01 -1.80
N ALA A 113 -15.48 28.40 -2.10
CA ALA A 113 -16.69 28.55 -1.29
C ALA A 113 -16.49 28.05 0.16
N CYS A 114 -15.86 26.89 0.34
CA CYS A 114 -15.55 26.35 1.68
C CYS A 114 -14.69 27.33 2.50
N LEU A 115 -13.64 27.91 1.90
CA LEU A 115 -12.77 28.86 2.62
C LEU A 115 -13.48 30.19 2.91
N VAL A 116 -14.29 30.70 1.99
CA VAL A 116 -15.12 31.90 2.24
C VAL A 116 -16.05 31.67 3.43
N VAL A 117 -16.76 30.53 3.46
CA VAL A 117 -17.63 30.16 4.57
C VAL A 117 -16.83 30.00 5.88
N ALA A 118 -15.67 29.36 5.82
CA ALA A 118 -14.83 29.13 7.00
C ALA A 118 -14.33 30.44 7.62
N VAL A 119 -13.86 31.40 6.79
CA VAL A 119 -13.39 32.71 7.23
C VAL A 119 -14.54 33.53 7.85
N GLN A 120 -15.71 33.60 7.19
CA GLN A 120 -16.84 34.36 7.70
C GLN A 120 -17.38 33.77 9.00
N ALA A 121 -17.52 32.44 9.11
CA ALA A 121 -17.95 31.78 10.32
C ALA A 121 -16.95 31.98 11.48
N ALA A 122 -15.64 31.85 11.21
CA ALA A 122 -14.60 32.07 12.19
C ALA A 122 -14.56 33.52 12.69
N GLY A 123 -14.71 34.49 11.77
CA GLY A 123 -14.79 35.90 12.14
C GLY A 123 -16.02 36.26 12.96
N TRP A 124 -17.17 35.67 12.61
CA TRP A 124 -18.39 35.80 13.43
C TRP A 124 -18.21 35.24 14.84
N VAL A 125 -17.67 34.04 14.99
CA VAL A 125 -17.40 33.43 16.30
C VAL A 125 -16.38 34.27 17.09
N TYR A 126 -15.32 34.76 16.42
CA TYR A 126 -14.32 35.64 17.04
C TYR A 126 -14.97 36.86 17.67
N ALA A 127 -15.85 37.55 16.95
CA ALA A 127 -16.57 38.72 17.43
C ALA A 127 -17.57 38.40 18.56
N GLN A 128 -18.34 37.28 18.45
CA GLN A 128 -19.29 36.85 19.48
C GLN A 128 -18.60 36.50 20.81
N LEU A 129 -17.37 36.03 20.78
CA LEU A 129 -16.57 35.72 21.97
C LEU A 129 -15.79 36.94 22.51
N GLY A 130 -16.05 38.14 21.99
CA GLY A 130 -15.46 39.39 22.45
C GLY A 130 -14.12 39.75 21.81
N GLY A 131 -13.76 39.13 20.69
CA GLY A 131 -12.59 39.50 19.91
C GLY A 131 -12.85 40.74 19.07
N THR A 132 -11.90 41.69 19.04
CA THR A 132 -11.90 42.88 18.19
C THR A 132 -10.83 42.74 17.14
N VAL A 133 -11.18 43.07 15.88
CA VAL A 133 -10.24 42.98 14.75
C VAL A 133 -9.21 44.14 14.90
N GLY A 134 -7.93 43.78 14.76
CA GLY A 134 -6.83 44.73 14.87
C GLY A 134 -6.51 45.20 16.31
N GLU A 135 -7.21 44.70 17.35
CA GLU A 135 -6.90 45.00 18.74
C GLU A 135 -6.56 43.71 19.49
N PHE A 136 -5.39 43.69 20.13
CA PHE A 136 -4.89 42.46 20.79
C PHE A 136 -4.69 42.73 22.28
N VAL A 137 -5.73 42.48 23.09
CA VAL A 137 -5.64 42.50 24.55
C VAL A 137 -5.31 41.10 25.02
N LEU A 138 -4.07 40.86 25.52
CA LEU A 138 -3.55 39.53 25.82
C LEU A 138 -4.46 38.71 26.78
N LEU A 139 -5.12 39.40 27.73
CA LEU A 139 -5.93 38.73 28.75
C LEU A 139 -7.29 38.20 28.22
N SER A 140 -7.89 38.87 27.24
CA SER A 140 -9.16 38.49 26.62
C SER A 140 -9.04 37.74 25.31
N LEU A 141 -7.85 37.71 24.68
CA LEU A 141 -7.60 37.12 23.38
C LEU A 141 -7.75 35.59 23.32
N PRO A 142 -7.39 34.76 24.33
CA PRO A 142 -7.34 33.31 24.19
C PRO A 142 -8.68 32.67 23.83
N ILE A 143 -9.79 33.09 24.44
CA ILE A 143 -11.12 32.50 24.20
C ILE A 143 -11.62 32.79 22.77
N PRO A 144 -11.64 34.05 22.28
CA PRO A 144 -11.99 34.33 20.90
C PRO A 144 -11.09 33.64 19.88
N LEU A 145 -9.78 33.56 20.15
CA LEU A 145 -8.80 32.95 19.29
C LEU A 145 -9.06 31.44 19.12
N VAL A 146 -9.23 30.71 20.23
CA VAL A 146 -9.51 29.26 20.22
C VAL A 146 -10.84 28.97 19.54
N GLY A 147 -11.89 29.77 19.84
CA GLY A 147 -13.19 29.61 19.22
C GLY A 147 -13.18 29.85 17.71
N ALA A 148 -12.53 30.92 17.26
CA ALA A 148 -12.38 31.21 15.84
C ALA A 148 -11.60 30.12 15.11
N MET A 149 -10.52 29.64 15.73
CA MET A 149 -9.69 28.60 15.15
C MET A 149 -10.40 27.25 15.05
N ALA A 150 -11.10 26.83 16.11
CA ALA A 150 -11.91 25.61 16.08
C ALA A 150 -12.99 25.69 14.99
N THR A 151 -13.63 26.85 14.85
CA THR A 151 -14.64 27.11 13.81
C THR A 151 -14.01 27.07 12.42
N TYR A 152 -12.88 27.73 12.24
CA TYR A 152 -12.16 27.71 10.96
C TYR A 152 -11.77 26.28 10.56
N PHE A 153 -11.20 25.50 11.48
CA PHE A 153 -10.85 24.10 11.25
C PHE A 153 -12.08 23.26 10.86
N MET A 154 -13.15 23.35 11.62
CA MET A 154 -14.37 22.59 11.34
C MET A 154 -14.99 22.97 9.99
N MET A 155 -15.14 24.26 9.71
CA MET A 155 -15.75 24.76 8.47
C MET A 155 -14.85 24.55 7.24
N ASN A 156 -13.55 24.40 7.42
CA ASN A 156 -12.64 24.06 6.33
C ASN A 156 -12.58 22.56 6.04
N THR A 157 -12.71 21.69 7.04
CA THR A 157 -12.51 20.24 6.87
C THR A 157 -13.82 19.45 6.74
N ALA A 158 -14.84 19.75 7.54
CA ALA A 158 -16.09 18.99 7.53
C ALA A 158 -16.86 19.06 6.19
N PRO A 159 -16.95 20.21 5.49
CA PRO A 159 -17.58 20.25 4.17
C PRO A 159 -16.87 19.41 3.12
N ILE A 160 -15.55 19.35 3.17
CA ILE A 160 -14.76 18.53 2.26
C ILE A 160 -14.95 17.05 2.57
N ALA A 161 -14.93 16.67 3.86
CA ALA A 161 -15.19 15.31 4.30
C ALA A 161 -16.58 14.83 3.87
N LEU A 162 -17.60 15.68 3.97
CA LEU A 162 -18.95 15.38 3.52
C LEU A 162 -19.01 15.18 1.99
N ALA A 163 -18.34 16.03 1.23
CA ALA A 163 -18.28 15.87 -0.24
C ALA A 163 -17.61 14.55 -0.63
N ILE A 164 -16.53 14.15 0.04
CA ILE A 164 -15.84 12.88 -0.18
C ILE A 164 -16.76 11.71 0.22
N ALA A 165 -17.38 11.76 1.39
CA ALA A 165 -18.28 10.73 1.90
C ALA A 165 -19.46 10.47 0.96
N LEU A 166 -20.10 11.53 0.46
CA LEU A 166 -21.19 11.44 -0.53
C LEU A 166 -20.73 10.88 -1.86
N THR A 167 -19.46 11.12 -2.24
CA THR A 167 -18.91 10.60 -3.50
C THR A 167 -18.48 9.15 -3.39
N ALA A 168 -17.86 8.77 -2.25
CA ALA A 168 -17.34 7.43 -2.00
C ALA A 168 -18.35 6.49 -1.33
N GLN A 169 -19.56 6.97 -1.00
CA GLN A 169 -20.61 6.24 -0.26
C GLN A 169 -20.12 5.66 1.08
N GLN A 170 -19.31 6.45 1.80
CA GLN A 170 -18.75 6.07 3.09
C GLN A 170 -19.34 6.93 4.23
N PRO A 171 -19.32 6.45 5.50
CA PRO A 171 -19.74 7.27 6.64
C PRO A 171 -18.88 8.53 6.79
N VAL A 172 -19.51 9.69 6.94
CA VAL A 172 -18.84 11.00 7.06
C VAL A 172 -17.79 11.02 8.18
N TRP A 173 -18.12 10.44 9.35
CA TRP A 173 -17.21 10.36 10.48
C TRP A 173 -15.93 9.61 10.16
N ARG A 174 -16.03 8.48 9.44
CA ARG A 174 -14.86 7.70 9.04
C ARG A 174 -13.95 8.52 8.12
N VAL A 175 -14.55 9.13 7.09
CA VAL A 175 -13.79 9.97 6.14
C VAL A 175 -13.12 11.14 6.86
N TRP A 176 -13.83 11.80 7.79
CA TRP A 176 -13.29 12.96 8.51
C TRP A 176 -12.16 12.54 9.46
N ASN A 177 -12.34 11.46 10.23
CA ASN A 177 -11.34 10.94 11.16
C ASN A 177 -10.05 10.52 10.44
N GLU A 178 -10.18 9.75 9.36
CA GLU A 178 -9.03 9.21 8.62
C GLU A 178 -8.27 10.30 7.81
N ASN A 179 -8.96 11.33 7.29
CA ASN A 179 -8.35 12.28 6.38
C ASN A 179 -8.05 13.66 6.98
N PHE A 180 -8.68 14.07 8.08
CA PHE A 180 -8.58 15.46 8.56
C PHE A 180 -8.22 15.60 10.04
N LEU A 181 -8.65 14.70 10.93
CA LEU A 181 -8.48 14.85 12.36
C LEU A 181 -7.01 14.94 12.80
N TRP A 182 -6.14 14.19 12.13
CA TRP A 182 -4.69 14.22 12.36
C TRP A 182 -4.06 15.61 12.10
N SER A 183 -4.69 16.47 11.27
CA SER A 183 -4.19 17.81 10.97
C SER A 183 -4.51 18.83 12.06
N THR A 184 -5.38 18.49 13.01
CA THR A 184 -5.80 19.36 14.11
C THR A 184 -4.63 20.03 14.85
N PRO A 185 -3.58 19.31 15.31
CA PRO A 185 -2.45 19.95 16.01
C PRO A 185 -1.74 21.01 15.13
N SER A 186 -1.63 20.75 13.82
CA SER A 186 -0.99 21.68 12.88
C SER A 186 -1.81 22.96 12.73
N TYR A 187 -3.14 22.86 12.66
CA TYR A 187 -4.01 24.03 12.61
C TYR A 187 -3.88 24.88 13.87
N PHE A 188 -3.86 24.24 15.04
CA PHE A 188 -3.72 24.96 16.32
C PHE A 188 -2.34 25.63 16.44
N ALA A 189 -1.27 24.95 16.10
CA ALA A 189 0.07 25.52 16.10
C ALA A 189 0.22 26.68 15.08
N GLY A 190 -0.31 26.49 13.86
CA GLY A 190 -0.26 27.52 12.83
C GLY A 190 -1.09 28.76 13.16
N ALA A 191 -2.27 28.60 13.74
CA ALA A 191 -3.10 29.72 14.19
C ALA A 191 -2.49 30.45 15.38
N GLY A 192 -1.87 29.73 16.32
CA GLY A 192 -1.09 30.35 17.40
C GLY A 192 0.08 31.18 16.87
N ALA A 193 0.83 30.64 15.92
CA ALA A 193 1.91 31.39 15.25
C ALA A 193 1.39 32.61 14.48
N ALA A 194 0.23 32.47 13.81
CA ALA A 194 -0.42 33.55 13.11
C ALA A 194 -0.89 34.68 14.07
N ALA A 195 -1.42 34.31 15.23
CA ALA A 195 -1.83 35.28 16.25
C ALA A 195 -0.59 36.04 16.80
N VAL A 196 0.51 35.34 17.10
CA VAL A 196 1.76 36.00 17.54
C VAL A 196 2.29 36.92 16.44
N ALA A 197 2.27 36.48 15.18
CA ALA A 197 2.68 37.31 14.06
C ALA A 197 1.78 38.56 13.92
N ALA A 198 0.47 38.40 14.05
CA ALA A 198 -0.50 39.51 14.00
C ALA A 198 -0.24 40.54 15.11
N ILE A 199 0.01 40.10 16.35
CA ILE A 199 0.36 40.99 17.47
C ILE A 199 1.66 41.74 17.18
N ILE A 200 2.71 41.07 16.71
CA ILE A 200 4.00 41.70 16.36
C ILE A 200 3.82 42.73 15.24
N ILE A 201 3.07 42.39 14.19
CA ILE A 201 2.81 43.30 13.06
C ILE A 201 2.04 44.53 13.53
N HIS A 202 1.04 44.36 14.39
CA HIS A 202 0.25 45.44 14.93
C HIS A 202 1.09 46.38 15.81
N GLN A 203 1.95 45.87 16.66
CA GLN A 203 2.74 46.66 17.60
C GLN A 203 3.99 47.31 16.96
N SER A 204 4.64 46.63 16.03
CA SER A 204 5.95 47.01 15.51
C SER A 204 5.94 47.48 14.05
N GLY A 205 4.76 47.40 13.43
CA GLY A 205 4.56 47.86 12.06
C GLY A 205 4.67 46.77 10.99
N ARG A 206 4.05 47.05 9.84
CA ARG A 206 3.86 46.11 8.71
C ARG A 206 5.16 45.66 8.01
N TRP A 207 6.27 46.33 8.23
CA TRP A 207 7.58 45.93 7.68
C TRP A 207 8.08 44.59 8.22
N LEU A 208 7.52 44.09 9.32
CA LEU A 208 7.82 42.76 9.91
C LEU A 208 7.02 41.59 9.30
N VAL A 209 6.06 41.86 8.40
CA VAL A 209 5.30 40.78 7.73
C VAL A 209 6.21 39.75 7.05
N PRO A 210 7.31 40.14 6.33
CA PRO A 210 8.23 39.15 5.76
C PRO A 210 8.92 38.29 6.79
N LEU A 211 9.18 38.83 8.01
CA LEU A 211 9.81 38.07 9.08
C LEU A 211 8.89 36.96 9.62
N ALA A 212 7.58 37.17 9.63
CA ALA A 212 6.59 36.17 9.98
C ALA A 212 6.54 34.98 8.98
N ALA A 213 6.97 35.20 7.75
CA ALA A 213 7.05 34.14 6.74
C ALA A 213 8.16 33.12 7.02
N ALA A 214 9.22 33.49 7.71
CA ALA A 214 10.35 32.61 8.00
C ALA A 214 9.97 31.41 8.91
N PRO A 215 9.30 31.57 10.05
CA PRO A 215 8.82 30.43 10.85
C PRO A 215 7.87 29.52 10.08
N LEU A 216 6.97 30.08 9.27
CA LEU A 216 6.06 29.32 8.44
C LEU A 216 6.80 28.47 7.40
N TYR A 217 7.80 29.05 6.75
CA TYR A 217 8.65 28.34 5.79
C TYR A 217 9.48 27.25 6.48
N LEU A 218 10.06 27.51 7.65
CA LEU A 218 10.79 26.50 8.41
C LEU A 218 9.90 25.35 8.86
N THR A 219 8.71 25.64 9.38
CA THR A 219 7.72 24.62 9.73
C THR A 219 7.36 23.75 8.53
N TYR A 220 7.10 24.39 7.38
CA TYR A 220 6.86 23.67 6.12
C TYR A 220 8.03 22.76 5.75
N ARG A 221 9.23 23.28 5.77
CA ARG A 221 10.42 22.53 5.37
C ARG A 221 10.70 21.35 6.31
N THR A 222 10.60 21.56 7.62
CA THR A 222 10.74 20.51 8.63
C THR A 222 9.71 19.41 8.42
N TYR A 223 8.46 19.80 8.24
CA TYR A 223 7.37 18.85 8.01
C TYR A 223 7.54 18.08 6.71
N LYS A 224 7.93 18.75 5.63
CA LYS A 224 8.21 18.10 4.34
C LYS A 224 9.37 17.10 4.42
N VAL A 225 10.43 17.45 5.14
CA VAL A 225 11.57 16.54 5.36
C VAL A 225 11.15 15.33 6.20
N TYR A 226 10.35 15.55 7.24
CA TYR A 226 9.83 14.47 8.09
C TYR A 226 8.96 13.50 7.32
N LEU A 227 8.02 14.02 6.52
CA LEU A 227 7.18 13.17 5.67
C LEU A 227 7.98 12.41 4.60
N GLY A 228 8.96 13.08 3.98
CA GLY A 228 9.85 12.43 3.02
C GLY A 228 10.60 11.24 3.63
N ARG A 229 11.04 11.36 4.89
CA ARG A 229 11.68 10.23 5.60
C ARG A 229 10.73 9.07 5.83
N ILE A 230 9.46 9.34 6.20
CA ILE A 230 8.45 8.30 6.39
C ILE A 230 8.16 7.57 5.06
N GLU A 231 8.01 8.32 3.97
CA GLU A 231 7.81 7.72 2.64
C GLU A 231 9.01 6.87 2.19
N ASP A 232 10.23 7.36 2.43
CA ASP A 232 11.46 6.63 2.10
C ASP A 232 11.60 5.36 2.95
N GLU A 233 11.28 5.42 4.25
CA GLU A 233 11.29 4.26 5.14
C GLU A 233 10.27 3.21 4.73
N GLN A 234 9.03 3.63 4.41
CA GLN A 234 8.00 2.72 3.90
C GLN A 234 8.39 2.08 2.56
N ARG A 235 9.01 2.87 1.67
CA ARG A 235 9.53 2.36 0.40
C ARG A 235 10.64 1.34 0.63
N HIS A 236 11.59 1.67 1.51
CA HIS A 236 12.69 0.77 1.84
C HIS A 236 12.21 -0.55 2.45
N VAL A 237 11.26 -0.51 3.40
CA VAL A 237 10.64 -1.72 3.96
C VAL A 237 9.98 -2.56 2.88
N LYS A 238 9.27 -1.91 1.95
CA LYS A 238 8.65 -2.61 0.83
C LYS A 238 9.68 -3.22 -0.13
N GLU A 239 10.72 -2.48 -0.50
CA GLU A 239 11.79 -2.96 -1.38
C GLU A 239 12.53 -4.16 -0.78
N VAL A 240 12.82 -4.12 0.54
CA VAL A 240 13.43 -5.25 1.26
C VAL A 240 12.48 -6.44 1.28
N SER A 241 11.19 -6.24 1.52
CA SER A 241 10.18 -7.31 1.48
C SER A 241 10.06 -7.93 0.09
N ASP A 242 10.01 -7.11 -0.95
CA ASP A 242 9.92 -7.57 -2.35
C ASP A 242 11.19 -8.35 -2.74
N LEU A 243 12.38 -7.89 -2.30
CA LEU A 243 13.65 -8.59 -2.52
C LEU A 243 13.69 -9.94 -1.78
N HIS A 244 13.21 -10.00 -0.54
CA HIS A 244 13.12 -11.26 0.20
C HIS A 244 12.21 -12.27 -0.52
N LEU A 245 11.03 -11.83 -0.97
CA LEU A 245 10.12 -12.70 -1.72
C LEU A 245 10.74 -13.19 -3.04
N ALA A 246 11.41 -12.31 -3.79
CA ALA A 246 12.10 -12.69 -5.02
C ALA A 246 13.24 -13.69 -4.77
N THR A 247 13.98 -13.53 -3.68
CA THR A 247 15.05 -14.46 -3.29
C THR A 247 14.48 -15.83 -2.92
N ILE A 248 13.39 -15.86 -2.15
CA ILE A 248 12.67 -17.09 -1.78
C ILE A 248 12.14 -17.79 -3.04
N GLU A 249 11.56 -17.04 -3.98
CA GLU A 249 11.07 -17.59 -5.24
C GLU A 249 12.21 -18.18 -6.09
N ALA A 250 13.36 -17.50 -6.16
CA ALA A 250 14.54 -18.00 -6.88
C ALA A 250 15.08 -19.30 -6.26
N LEU A 251 15.11 -19.39 -4.92
CA LEU A 251 15.52 -20.61 -4.21
C LEU A 251 14.54 -21.77 -4.46
N ALA A 252 13.23 -21.51 -4.39
CA ALA A 252 12.21 -22.53 -4.67
C ALA A 252 12.35 -23.07 -6.10
N ARG A 253 12.53 -22.19 -7.09
CA ARG A 253 12.78 -22.59 -8.48
C ARG A 253 14.07 -23.39 -8.67
N ALA A 254 15.12 -23.10 -7.89
CA ALA A 254 16.36 -23.88 -7.95
C ALA A 254 16.17 -25.30 -7.42
N ILE A 255 15.26 -25.48 -6.43
CA ILE A 255 14.91 -26.79 -5.88
C ILE A 255 14.07 -27.60 -6.88
N ASP A 256 13.08 -26.97 -7.51
CA ASP A 256 12.28 -27.61 -8.57
C ASP A 256 13.11 -28.05 -9.76
N ALA A 257 14.11 -27.24 -10.15
CA ALA A 257 15.05 -27.60 -11.20
C ALA A 257 15.86 -28.88 -10.83
N LYS A 258 16.09 -29.10 -9.53
CA LYS A 258 16.74 -30.33 -9.03
C LYS A 258 15.81 -31.55 -9.10
N ASP A 259 14.51 -31.36 -8.88
CA ASP A 259 13.48 -32.43 -8.89
C ASP A 259 12.93 -32.72 -10.31
N GLN A 260 13.46 -32.06 -11.37
CA GLN A 260 12.99 -32.18 -12.77
C GLN A 260 11.50 -31.86 -12.95
N THR A 261 10.91 -31.12 -12.03
CA THR A 261 9.54 -30.64 -12.10
C THR A 261 9.42 -29.50 -13.13
N SER A 262 8.28 -29.37 -13.80
CA SER A 262 8.12 -28.36 -14.86
C SER A 262 8.23 -26.93 -14.28
N GLN A 263 8.86 -26.01 -15.03
CA GLN A 263 9.08 -24.62 -14.59
C GLN A 263 7.80 -23.86 -14.17
N ASN A 264 6.63 -24.34 -14.58
CA ASN A 264 5.33 -23.72 -14.28
C ASN A 264 4.60 -24.35 -13.10
N HIS A 265 5.13 -25.44 -12.51
CA HIS A 265 4.52 -26.15 -11.39
C HIS A 265 4.29 -25.21 -10.19
N ILE A 266 5.34 -24.61 -9.65
CA ILE A 266 5.26 -23.72 -8.47
C ILE A 266 4.18 -22.64 -8.68
N ARG A 267 4.15 -22.04 -9.85
CA ARG A 267 3.23 -20.94 -10.15
C ARG A 267 1.77 -21.40 -10.17
N ARG A 268 1.50 -22.54 -10.82
CA ARG A 268 0.16 -23.12 -10.83
C ARG A 268 -0.30 -23.49 -9.43
N VAL A 269 0.57 -24.18 -8.67
CA VAL A 269 0.28 -24.56 -7.28
C VAL A 269 -0.01 -23.32 -6.41
N GLN A 270 0.75 -22.24 -6.57
CA GLN A 270 0.49 -20.98 -5.84
C GLN A 270 -0.87 -20.36 -6.19
N VAL A 271 -1.20 -20.25 -7.49
CA VAL A 271 -2.46 -19.66 -7.95
C VAL A 271 -3.64 -20.48 -7.45
N TYR A 272 -3.59 -21.80 -7.65
CA TYR A 272 -4.66 -22.71 -7.26
C TYR A 272 -4.85 -22.76 -5.74
N ALA A 273 -3.75 -22.83 -4.97
CA ALA A 273 -3.82 -22.86 -3.52
C ALA A 273 -4.39 -21.55 -2.94
N ALA A 274 -3.92 -20.39 -3.43
CA ALA A 274 -4.43 -19.09 -3.01
C ALA A 274 -5.90 -18.89 -3.42
N GLY A 275 -6.30 -19.34 -4.59
CA GLY A 275 -7.65 -19.27 -5.08
C GLY A 275 -8.60 -20.16 -4.28
N LEU A 276 -8.22 -21.40 -3.99
CA LEU A 276 -8.99 -22.31 -3.15
C LEU A 276 -9.12 -21.77 -1.72
N ALA A 277 -8.05 -21.21 -1.15
CA ALA A 277 -8.08 -20.58 0.18
C ALA A 277 -9.06 -19.39 0.23
N ARG A 278 -9.10 -18.55 -0.81
CA ARG A 278 -10.09 -17.47 -0.96
C ARG A 278 -11.53 -18.03 -1.03
N ALA A 279 -11.74 -19.06 -1.84
CA ALA A 279 -13.05 -19.71 -1.98
C ALA A 279 -13.51 -20.40 -0.69
N ALA A 280 -12.58 -20.91 0.11
CA ALA A 280 -12.85 -21.48 1.44
C ALA A 280 -13.14 -20.40 2.51
N GLY A 281 -13.04 -19.11 2.18
CA GLY A 281 -13.34 -18.02 3.11
C GLY A 281 -12.25 -17.75 4.14
N MET A 282 -11.00 -18.13 3.89
CA MET A 282 -9.86 -17.88 4.78
C MET A 282 -9.54 -16.38 4.87
N ALA A 283 -9.00 -15.95 6.01
CA ALA A 283 -8.54 -14.57 6.20
C ALA A 283 -7.32 -14.26 5.32
N ASP A 284 -7.09 -12.97 5.00
CA ASP A 284 -5.98 -12.55 4.12
C ASP A 284 -4.61 -13.04 4.61
N SER A 285 -4.36 -13.06 5.91
CA SER A 285 -3.13 -13.57 6.49
C SER A 285 -2.95 -15.09 6.29
N GLU A 286 -4.03 -15.85 6.35
CA GLU A 286 -4.03 -17.28 6.10
C GLU A 286 -3.83 -17.58 4.62
N ILE A 287 -4.44 -16.80 3.72
CA ILE A 287 -4.21 -16.89 2.27
C ILE A 287 -2.74 -16.64 1.94
N GLN A 288 -2.11 -15.64 2.58
CA GLN A 288 -0.67 -15.39 2.40
C GLN A 288 0.18 -16.55 2.96
N ALA A 289 -0.20 -17.16 4.08
CA ALA A 289 0.47 -18.35 4.60
C ALA A 289 0.41 -19.52 3.61
N VAL A 290 -0.78 -19.78 3.04
CA VAL A 290 -0.99 -20.82 2.02
C VAL A 290 -0.17 -20.54 0.76
N LYS A 291 -0.17 -19.30 0.27
CA LYS A 291 0.59 -18.88 -0.91
C LYS A 291 2.10 -19.08 -0.71
N THR A 292 2.61 -18.71 0.47
CA THR A 292 4.02 -18.89 0.81
C THR A 292 4.37 -20.37 1.00
N ALA A 293 3.51 -21.13 1.65
CA ALA A 293 3.70 -22.55 1.82
C ALA A 293 3.66 -23.31 0.47
N ALA A 294 2.79 -22.91 -0.45
CA ALA A 294 2.75 -23.44 -1.82
C ALA A 294 4.08 -23.26 -2.58
N LEU A 295 4.73 -22.09 -2.35
CA LEU A 295 6.05 -21.81 -2.93
C LEU A 295 7.16 -22.68 -2.34
N LEU A 296 7.06 -23.02 -1.05
CA LEU A 296 8.16 -23.58 -0.25
C LEU A 296 7.91 -25.00 0.24
N HIS A 297 6.79 -25.66 -0.13
CA HIS A 297 6.40 -26.95 0.42
C HIS A 297 7.48 -28.04 0.24
N ASP A 298 8.19 -27.95 -0.86
CA ASP A 298 9.24 -28.90 -1.26
C ASP A 298 10.66 -28.48 -0.86
N ILE A 299 10.84 -27.38 -0.10
CA ILE A 299 12.20 -26.89 0.26
C ILE A 299 13.02 -27.94 1.00
N GLY A 300 12.38 -28.83 1.74
CA GLY A 300 13.06 -29.92 2.46
C GLY A 300 13.68 -30.96 1.54
N LYS A 301 13.36 -31.01 0.26
CA LYS A 301 14.04 -31.86 -0.73
C LYS A 301 15.52 -31.53 -0.91
N LEU A 302 15.97 -30.38 -0.40
CA LEU A 302 17.41 -30.05 -0.29
C LEU A 302 18.20 -31.07 0.49
N ALA A 303 17.59 -31.70 1.49
CA ALA A 303 18.24 -32.74 2.30
C ALA A 303 18.20 -34.11 1.64
N VAL A 304 17.49 -34.31 0.54
CA VAL A 304 17.39 -35.57 -0.17
C VAL A 304 18.54 -35.68 -1.18
N PRO A 305 19.33 -36.77 -1.17
CA PRO A 305 20.39 -37.00 -2.15
C PRO A 305 19.86 -37.02 -3.59
N GLU A 306 20.59 -36.39 -4.52
CA GLU A 306 20.18 -36.23 -5.91
C GLU A 306 19.94 -37.60 -6.62
N HIS A 307 20.75 -38.60 -6.33
CA HIS A 307 20.57 -39.93 -6.92
C HIS A 307 19.27 -40.65 -6.52
N ILE A 308 18.61 -40.16 -5.45
CA ILE A 308 17.30 -40.66 -5.03
C ILE A 308 16.19 -39.87 -5.77
N LEU A 309 16.31 -38.54 -5.85
CA LEU A 309 15.33 -37.68 -6.53
C LEU A 309 15.27 -37.97 -8.03
N SER A 310 16.43 -38.14 -8.68
CA SER A 310 16.55 -38.37 -10.11
C SER A 310 16.55 -39.85 -10.53
N LYS A 311 16.23 -40.78 -9.61
CA LYS A 311 16.30 -42.21 -9.88
C LYS A 311 15.29 -42.62 -10.99
N PRO A 312 15.77 -43.24 -12.09
CA PRO A 312 14.88 -43.69 -13.15
C PRO A 312 14.29 -45.07 -12.77
N GLY A 313 13.32 -45.13 -11.87
CA GLY A 313 12.66 -46.39 -11.45
C GLY A 313 12.06 -46.30 -10.06
N PRO A 314 11.40 -47.38 -9.61
CA PRO A 314 10.74 -47.40 -8.31
C PRO A 314 11.78 -47.25 -7.18
N LEU A 315 11.39 -46.48 -6.17
CA LEU A 315 12.16 -46.24 -4.97
C LEU A 315 12.16 -47.49 -4.06
N THR A 316 13.26 -47.78 -3.41
CA THR A 316 13.30 -48.73 -2.32
C THR A 316 12.59 -48.19 -1.08
N GLN A 317 12.29 -49.03 -0.10
CA GLN A 317 11.64 -48.54 1.14
C GLN A 317 12.52 -47.55 1.92
N GLU A 318 13.85 -47.68 1.86
CA GLU A 318 14.80 -46.79 2.52
C GLU A 318 14.86 -45.42 1.77
N GLU A 319 14.95 -45.44 0.46
CA GLU A 319 14.91 -44.24 -0.36
C GLU A 319 13.58 -43.49 -0.17
N PHE A 320 12.46 -44.19 -0.14
CA PHE A 320 11.15 -43.62 0.11
C PHE A 320 11.05 -42.97 1.52
N ARG A 321 11.65 -43.61 2.57
CA ARG A 321 11.73 -43.00 3.90
C ARG A 321 12.54 -41.71 3.87
N THR A 322 13.61 -41.64 3.10
CA THR A 322 14.43 -40.44 2.96
C THR A 322 13.64 -39.31 2.33
N ILE A 323 12.85 -39.58 1.28
CA ILE A 323 11.99 -38.58 0.67
C ILE A 323 10.88 -38.12 1.63
N ARG A 324 10.25 -39.04 2.36
CA ARG A 324 9.18 -38.73 3.34
C ARG A 324 9.63 -37.80 4.48
N ALA A 325 10.92 -37.60 4.66
CA ALA A 325 11.44 -36.67 5.66
C ALA A 325 11.34 -35.17 5.21
N HIS A 326 11.17 -34.90 3.89
CA HIS A 326 11.22 -33.51 3.40
C HIS A 326 10.17 -32.57 4.01
N PRO A 327 8.92 -32.97 4.35
CA PRO A 327 7.98 -32.01 4.96
C PRO A 327 8.45 -31.55 6.34
N GLN A 328 9.03 -32.48 7.13
CA GLN A 328 9.59 -32.16 8.44
C GLN A 328 10.82 -31.26 8.30
N VAL A 329 11.77 -31.62 7.44
CA VAL A 329 12.99 -30.84 7.21
C VAL A 329 12.64 -29.45 6.64
N GLY A 330 11.70 -29.39 5.69
CA GLY A 330 11.23 -28.13 5.12
C GLY A 330 10.59 -27.24 6.17
N ALA A 331 9.77 -27.79 7.04
CA ALA A 331 9.17 -27.05 8.15
C ALA A 331 10.24 -26.52 9.12
N ASP A 332 11.24 -27.33 9.45
CA ASP A 332 12.33 -26.95 10.37
C ASP A 332 13.20 -25.82 9.77
N ILE A 333 13.46 -25.85 8.46
CA ILE A 333 14.14 -24.75 7.74
C ILE A 333 13.32 -23.46 7.83
N ILE A 334 12.01 -23.54 7.59
CA ILE A 334 11.11 -22.39 7.53
C ILE A 334 10.78 -21.85 8.90
N ASP A 335 10.79 -22.64 9.94
CA ASP A 335 10.54 -22.21 11.32
C ASP A 335 11.60 -21.22 11.84
N ALA A 336 12.81 -21.25 11.26
CA ALA A 336 13.86 -20.28 11.53
C ALA A 336 13.60 -18.88 10.91
N VAL A 337 12.63 -18.76 9.98
CA VAL A 337 12.30 -17.50 9.30
C VAL A 337 11.09 -16.86 9.96
N PRO A 338 11.18 -15.61 10.47
CA PRO A 338 10.08 -14.97 11.18
C PRO A 338 8.98 -14.47 10.22
N PHE A 339 8.21 -15.40 9.64
CA PHE A 339 7.03 -15.02 8.86
C PHE A 339 5.94 -14.47 9.79
N PRO A 340 5.17 -13.42 9.36
CA PRO A 340 4.07 -12.87 10.16
C PRO A 340 2.84 -13.79 10.21
N TYR A 341 2.89 -14.94 9.60
CA TYR A 341 1.84 -15.96 9.52
C TYR A 341 2.43 -17.37 9.54
N PRO A 342 1.67 -18.41 9.96
CA PRO A 342 2.19 -19.76 10.18
C PRO A 342 2.41 -20.52 8.87
N VAL A 343 3.64 -20.51 8.32
CA VAL A 343 4.03 -21.26 7.11
C VAL A 343 4.51 -22.68 7.44
N ALA A 344 5.39 -22.82 8.42
CA ALA A 344 6.02 -24.10 8.76
C ALA A 344 5.02 -25.23 9.09
N PRO A 345 3.91 -25.00 9.83
CA PRO A 345 2.91 -26.04 10.06
C PRO A 345 2.23 -26.52 8.76
N LEU A 346 2.05 -25.65 7.77
CA LEU A 346 1.45 -26.02 6.49
C LEU A 346 2.40 -26.92 5.69
N ILE A 347 3.70 -26.55 5.66
CA ILE A 347 4.73 -27.34 5.00
C ILE A 347 4.90 -28.70 5.69
N ARG A 348 4.89 -28.75 7.03
CA ARG A 348 5.01 -30.01 7.76
C ARG A 348 3.91 -31.00 7.41
N SER A 349 2.68 -30.52 7.21
CA SER A 349 1.49 -31.35 7.12
C SER A 349 0.92 -31.49 5.70
N HIS A 350 1.58 -31.01 4.65
CA HIS A 350 1.03 -31.04 3.28
C HIS A 350 0.93 -32.46 2.68
N HIS A 351 1.58 -33.45 3.26
CA HIS A 351 1.44 -34.86 2.92
C HIS A 351 0.68 -35.70 3.96
N GLU A 352 0.05 -35.03 4.93
CA GLU A 352 -0.94 -35.71 5.77
C GLU A 352 -2.19 -36.03 4.94
N ARG A 353 -2.84 -37.16 5.25
CA ARG A 353 -4.01 -37.65 4.56
C ARG A 353 -5.24 -37.52 5.44
N TRP A 354 -6.35 -37.24 4.83
CA TRP A 354 -7.62 -37.12 5.55
C TRP A 354 -7.95 -38.33 6.40
N ASP A 355 -7.61 -39.56 5.92
CA ASP A 355 -7.80 -40.83 6.60
C ASP A 355 -6.77 -41.15 7.70
N GLY A 356 -5.79 -40.28 7.96
CA GLY A 356 -4.73 -40.46 8.97
C GLY A 356 -3.58 -41.37 8.55
N HIS A 357 -3.54 -41.87 7.31
CA HIS A 357 -2.46 -42.70 6.79
C HIS A 357 -1.34 -41.91 6.12
N GLY A 358 -1.32 -40.59 6.35
CA GLY A 358 -0.31 -39.68 5.84
C GLY A 358 1.00 -39.66 6.60
N TYR A 359 1.80 -38.64 6.37
CA TYR A 359 3.08 -38.42 7.07
C TYR A 359 3.35 -36.90 7.18
N PRO A 360 4.19 -36.46 8.12
CA PRO A 360 5.07 -37.24 9.03
C PRO A 360 4.40 -37.70 10.32
N THR A 361 3.29 -37.09 10.75
CA THR A 361 2.71 -37.29 12.09
C THR A 361 1.46 -38.17 12.11
N GLY A 362 0.81 -38.40 10.97
CA GLY A 362 -0.42 -39.18 10.86
C GLY A 362 -1.66 -38.45 11.38
N LEU A 363 -1.71 -37.11 11.22
CA LEU A 363 -2.91 -36.31 11.50
C LEU A 363 -4.07 -36.74 10.60
N SER A 364 -5.29 -36.64 11.12
CA SER A 364 -6.50 -37.01 10.40
C SER A 364 -7.56 -35.92 10.40
N GLY A 365 -8.36 -35.84 9.34
CA GLY A 365 -9.49 -34.96 9.26
C GLY A 365 -9.13 -33.48 9.50
N GLU A 366 -9.86 -32.85 10.42
CA GLU A 366 -9.69 -31.43 10.75
C GLU A 366 -8.46 -31.12 11.65
N GLU A 367 -7.79 -32.15 12.18
CA GLU A 367 -6.52 -31.97 12.89
C GLU A 367 -5.42 -31.46 11.92
N ILE A 368 -5.55 -31.78 10.62
CA ILE A 368 -4.67 -31.27 9.58
C ILE A 368 -4.97 -29.77 9.37
N PRO A 369 -3.98 -28.88 9.45
CA PRO A 369 -4.20 -27.45 9.19
C PRO A 369 -4.90 -27.23 7.84
N ALA A 370 -5.91 -26.36 7.79
CA ALA A 370 -6.71 -26.13 6.59
C ALA A 370 -5.86 -25.78 5.35
N GLY A 371 -4.83 -24.93 5.52
CA GLY A 371 -3.91 -24.62 4.44
C GLY A 371 -3.08 -25.83 3.94
N ALA A 372 -2.75 -26.79 4.81
CA ALA A 372 -2.06 -28.01 4.41
C ALA A 372 -3.00 -28.94 3.61
N ARG A 373 -4.30 -29.02 4.00
CA ARG A 373 -5.31 -29.75 3.24
C ARG A 373 -5.51 -29.17 1.83
N ILE A 374 -5.45 -27.82 1.71
CA ILE A 374 -5.47 -27.11 0.42
C ILE A 374 -4.26 -27.47 -0.42
N LEU A 375 -3.06 -27.44 0.17
CA LEU A 375 -1.83 -27.80 -0.53
C LEU A 375 -1.86 -29.25 -1.03
N ALA A 376 -2.32 -30.20 -0.20
CA ALA A 376 -2.45 -31.61 -0.57
C ALA A 376 -3.34 -31.80 -1.81
N ILE A 377 -4.46 -31.08 -1.92
CA ILE A 377 -5.37 -31.16 -3.08
C ILE A 377 -4.70 -30.61 -4.33
N VAL A 378 -4.09 -29.42 -4.21
CA VAL A 378 -3.53 -28.70 -5.36
C VAL A 378 -2.28 -29.39 -5.87
N ASP A 379 -1.39 -29.85 -4.98
CA ASP A 379 -0.17 -30.59 -5.35
C ASP A 379 -0.55 -31.94 -6.01
N TYR A 380 -1.52 -32.66 -5.43
CA TYR A 380 -2.04 -33.89 -6.02
C TYR A 380 -2.60 -33.65 -7.42
N PHE A 381 -3.42 -32.61 -7.62
CA PHE A 381 -4.00 -32.24 -8.91
C PHE A 381 -2.91 -31.90 -9.93
N ASP A 382 -1.96 -31.02 -9.57
CA ASP A 382 -0.90 -30.63 -10.49
C ASP A 382 0.02 -31.82 -10.84
N ALA A 383 0.25 -32.72 -9.89
CA ALA A 383 1.05 -33.92 -10.11
C ALA A 383 0.45 -34.89 -11.16
N ILE A 384 -0.88 -35.06 -11.19
CA ILE A 384 -1.53 -35.93 -12.16
C ILE A 384 -1.76 -35.26 -13.53
N MET A 385 -1.78 -33.92 -13.55
CA MET A 385 -1.92 -33.12 -14.78
C MET A 385 -0.57 -32.87 -15.50
N ALA A 386 0.56 -33.22 -14.88
CA ALA A 386 1.90 -33.03 -15.44
C ALA A 386 2.46 -34.31 -16.03
N ASP A 387 3.10 -34.21 -17.22
CA ASP A 387 3.92 -35.30 -17.75
C ASP A 387 5.11 -35.58 -16.82
N ARG A 388 5.25 -36.82 -16.39
CA ARG A 388 6.37 -37.29 -15.58
C ARG A 388 7.00 -38.51 -16.27
N PRO A 389 8.29 -38.81 -16.01
CA PRO A 389 8.98 -39.94 -16.66
C PRO A 389 8.25 -41.31 -16.54
N TYR A 390 7.29 -41.41 -15.63
CA TYR A 390 6.57 -42.67 -15.32
C TYR A 390 5.05 -42.55 -15.48
N HIS A 391 4.54 -41.37 -15.87
CA HIS A 391 3.12 -41.08 -15.97
C HIS A 391 2.85 -40.03 -17.06
N GLU A 392 2.00 -40.38 -18.05
CA GLU A 392 1.49 -39.40 -19.01
C GLU A 392 0.44 -38.51 -18.32
N ALA A 393 0.43 -37.20 -18.64
CA ALA A 393 -0.52 -36.24 -18.12
C ALA A 393 -1.98 -36.73 -18.38
N MET A 394 -2.80 -36.69 -17.34
CA MET A 394 -4.24 -36.96 -17.47
C MET A 394 -4.94 -35.76 -18.08
N ASP A 395 -6.06 -35.99 -18.75
CA ASP A 395 -6.98 -34.91 -19.07
C ASP A 395 -7.72 -34.40 -17.81
N THR A 396 -8.23 -33.18 -17.89
CA THR A 396 -8.91 -32.55 -16.74
C THR A 396 -10.09 -33.36 -16.20
N GLU A 397 -10.86 -34.04 -17.06
CA GLU A 397 -12.05 -34.80 -16.65
C GLU A 397 -11.64 -36.07 -15.86
N GLN A 398 -10.61 -36.76 -16.32
CA GLN A 398 -9.99 -37.90 -15.60
C GLN A 398 -9.42 -37.46 -14.25
N ALA A 399 -8.68 -36.35 -14.22
CA ALA A 399 -8.09 -35.81 -13.00
C ALA A 399 -9.17 -35.43 -11.97
N LEU A 400 -10.27 -34.78 -12.38
CA LEU A 400 -11.39 -34.45 -11.51
C LEU A 400 -12.12 -35.71 -11.00
N THR A 401 -12.21 -36.76 -11.82
CA THR A 401 -12.77 -38.04 -11.39
C THR A 401 -11.91 -38.71 -10.31
N LEU A 402 -10.59 -38.66 -10.46
CA LEU A 402 -9.65 -39.22 -9.48
C LEU A 402 -9.67 -38.43 -8.17
N LEU A 403 -9.71 -37.08 -8.24
CA LEU A 403 -9.88 -36.24 -7.05
C LEU A 403 -11.13 -36.61 -6.23
N LYS A 404 -12.26 -36.85 -6.91
CA LYS A 404 -13.50 -37.29 -6.25
C LYS A 404 -13.37 -38.67 -5.61
N GLN A 405 -12.58 -39.60 -6.20
CA GLN A 405 -12.34 -40.93 -5.65
C GLN A 405 -11.42 -40.91 -4.42
N GLU A 406 -10.51 -39.94 -4.35
CA GLU A 406 -9.60 -39.74 -3.22
C GLU A 406 -10.19 -38.84 -2.12
N ALA A 407 -11.34 -38.21 -2.36
CA ALA A 407 -12.10 -37.51 -1.33
C ALA A 407 -12.51 -38.48 -0.20
N GLU A 408 -12.45 -38.04 1.05
CA GLU A 408 -12.62 -38.83 2.29
C GLU A 408 -11.50 -39.85 2.60
N LYS A 409 -10.60 -40.14 1.65
CA LYS A 409 -9.42 -40.96 1.87
C LYS A 409 -8.18 -40.11 2.06
N ALA A 410 -7.58 -39.67 0.96
CA ALA A 410 -6.40 -38.82 1.00
C ALA A 410 -6.73 -37.35 1.19
N LEU A 411 -7.84 -36.88 0.63
CA LEU A 411 -8.17 -35.46 0.48
C LEU A 411 -9.44 -35.09 1.25
N ASP A 412 -9.49 -33.83 1.71
CA ASP A 412 -10.67 -33.25 2.35
C ASP A 412 -11.83 -33.13 1.36
N PRO A 413 -12.98 -33.82 1.61
CA PRO A 413 -14.09 -33.87 0.65
C PRO A 413 -14.75 -32.51 0.41
N SER A 414 -14.78 -31.65 1.43
CA SER A 414 -15.38 -30.31 1.33
C SER A 414 -14.53 -29.38 0.47
N LEU A 415 -13.22 -29.42 0.66
CA LEU A 415 -12.27 -28.64 -0.13
C LEU A 415 -12.13 -29.18 -1.56
N VAL A 416 -12.20 -30.50 -1.79
CA VAL A 416 -12.22 -31.06 -3.14
C VAL A 416 -13.45 -30.56 -3.92
N THR A 417 -14.64 -30.60 -3.30
CA THR A 417 -15.85 -30.06 -3.92
C THR A 417 -15.68 -28.59 -4.31
N ARG A 418 -15.17 -27.80 -3.38
CA ARG A 418 -14.93 -26.37 -3.61
C ARG A 418 -13.88 -26.13 -4.69
N PHE A 419 -12.81 -26.91 -4.72
CA PHE A 419 -11.77 -26.79 -5.75
C PHE A 419 -12.33 -27.04 -7.16
N ILE A 420 -13.14 -28.08 -7.31
CA ILE A 420 -13.79 -28.40 -8.60
C ILE A 420 -14.69 -27.25 -9.08
N GLU A 421 -15.40 -26.58 -8.16
CA GLU A 421 -16.28 -25.45 -8.50
C GLU A 421 -15.49 -24.24 -9.02
N VAL A 422 -14.32 -23.94 -8.43
CA VAL A 422 -13.55 -22.74 -8.77
C VAL A 422 -12.43 -22.97 -9.79
N LEU A 423 -12.11 -24.23 -10.10
CA LEU A 423 -11.02 -24.58 -11.00
C LEU A 423 -11.04 -23.85 -12.35
N PRO A 424 -12.20 -23.70 -13.06
CA PRO A 424 -12.22 -23.00 -14.34
C PRO A 424 -11.76 -21.53 -14.25
N GLU A 425 -12.03 -20.86 -13.13
CA GLU A 425 -11.60 -19.49 -12.88
C GLU A 425 -10.09 -19.44 -12.58
N LEU A 426 -9.61 -20.44 -11.83
CA LEU A 426 -8.20 -20.55 -11.45
C LEU A 426 -7.28 -20.89 -12.64
N GLU A 427 -7.75 -21.70 -13.59
CA GLU A 427 -7.03 -21.99 -14.83
C GLU A 427 -6.82 -20.71 -15.65
N ILE A 428 -7.85 -19.87 -15.78
CA ILE A 428 -7.77 -18.57 -16.45
C ILE A 428 -6.78 -17.64 -15.72
N GLU A 429 -6.85 -17.60 -14.37
CA GLU A 429 -5.94 -16.78 -13.56
C GLU A 429 -4.48 -17.24 -13.78
N ALA A 430 -4.21 -18.54 -13.76
CA ALA A 430 -2.89 -19.11 -13.98
C ALA A 430 -2.34 -18.82 -15.39
N GLU A 431 -3.16 -18.92 -16.44
CA GLU A 431 -2.78 -18.58 -17.81
C GLU A 431 -2.48 -17.09 -17.99
N LEU A 432 -3.23 -16.21 -17.32
CA LEU A 432 -3.00 -14.75 -17.35
C LEU A 432 -1.69 -14.38 -16.68
N GLU A 433 -1.35 -15.04 -15.59
CA GLU A 433 -0.07 -14.84 -14.92
C GLU A 433 1.13 -15.41 -15.68
N ASP A 434 0.94 -16.44 -16.48
CA ASP A 434 2.00 -17.06 -17.31
C ASP A 434 2.38 -16.23 -18.54
N ARG A 435 1.58 -15.23 -18.91
CA ARG A 435 1.93 -14.33 -20.03
C ARG A 435 3.09 -13.43 -19.60
N PRO A 436 4.27 -13.54 -20.29
CA PRO A 436 5.42 -12.70 -19.97
C PRO A 436 4.99 -11.23 -20.05
N SER A 437 5.15 -10.51 -18.96
CA SER A 437 4.82 -9.08 -18.92
C SER A 437 5.63 -8.37 -20.00
N ARG A 438 4.98 -7.67 -20.94
CA ARG A 438 5.60 -6.88 -22.02
C ARG A 438 6.66 -5.89 -21.52
N ARG A 439 6.67 -5.58 -20.22
CA ARG A 439 7.66 -4.69 -19.59
C ARG A 439 9.09 -5.24 -19.55
N SER A 440 9.29 -6.55 -19.61
CA SER A 440 10.66 -7.11 -19.63
C SER A 440 11.33 -7.02 -21.00
N ARG A 441 10.57 -6.79 -22.09
CA ARG A 441 11.14 -6.60 -23.43
C ARG A 441 11.60 -5.17 -23.71
N ASP A 442 11.07 -4.17 -23.01
CA ASP A 442 11.40 -2.76 -23.23
C ASP A 442 12.64 -2.29 -22.45
N LEU A 443 13.21 -3.15 -21.60
CA LEU A 443 14.43 -2.87 -20.83
C LEU A 443 15.68 -3.56 -21.36
N ALA A 444 15.59 -4.29 -22.47
CA ALA A 444 16.78 -4.71 -23.19
C ALA A 444 17.38 -3.47 -23.89
N PRO A 445 18.63 -3.03 -23.58
CA PRO A 445 19.24 -1.94 -24.31
C PRO A 445 19.36 -2.36 -25.77
N SER A 446 18.76 -1.57 -26.65
CA SER A 446 18.96 -1.71 -28.12
C SER A 446 20.45 -1.57 -28.38
N ALA A 447 21.10 -2.64 -28.77
CA ALA A 447 22.47 -2.57 -29.27
C ALA A 447 22.50 -1.63 -30.51
N PRO A 448 23.45 -0.71 -30.61
CA PRO A 448 23.58 0.11 -31.80
C PRO A 448 23.91 -0.79 -32.99
N ASP A 449 23.10 -0.66 -34.02
CA ASP A 449 23.26 -1.27 -35.32
C ASP A 449 24.62 -0.84 -35.92
N GLY A 450 25.47 -1.80 -36.25
CA GLY A 450 26.68 -1.55 -37.02
C GLY A 450 28.00 -2.10 -36.50
N SER A 451 28.10 -3.42 -36.28
CA SER A 451 29.40 -4.10 -36.40
C SER A 451 29.21 -5.53 -36.91
N GLN A 452 29.69 -5.78 -38.13
CA GLN A 452 29.80 -7.12 -38.70
C GLN A 452 30.71 -7.97 -37.81
N PRO A 453 30.37 -9.25 -37.53
CA PRO A 453 31.27 -10.14 -36.82
C PRO A 453 32.42 -10.57 -37.73
N ALA A 454 33.62 -10.39 -37.25
CA ALA A 454 34.81 -10.99 -37.85
C ALA A 454 34.69 -12.51 -37.79
N THR A 455 34.92 -13.12 -38.91
CA THR A 455 34.88 -14.55 -39.19
C THR A 455 35.73 -15.40 -38.26
N GLY A 456 35.12 -16.48 -37.77
CA GLY A 456 35.78 -17.71 -37.39
C GLY A 456 36.15 -17.86 -35.95
N LEU A 457 35.20 -18.43 -35.20
CA LEU A 457 35.40 -19.42 -34.15
C LEU A 457 33.99 -19.89 -33.71
N SER A 458 33.69 -21.18 -33.90
CA SER A 458 32.50 -21.84 -33.42
C SER A 458 32.44 -21.77 -31.89
N PRO A 459 31.31 -21.43 -31.25
CA PRO A 459 31.17 -21.53 -29.82
C PRO A 459 30.68 -22.94 -29.45
N GLU A 460 31.56 -23.88 -29.33
CA GLU A 460 31.36 -25.07 -28.55
C GLU A 460 31.98 -24.85 -27.17
N GLY A 461 31.10 -24.69 -26.18
CA GLY A 461 31.33 -24.76 -24.72
C GLY A 461 32.10 -23.59 -24.08
N PRO A 462 31.58 -22.84 -23.16
CA PRO A 462 31.50 -23.20 -21.77
C PRO A 462 30.29 -22.58 -21.00
N ALA A 463 29.18 -22.29 -21.65
CA ALA A 463 28.02 -21.69 -20.96
C ALA A 463 27.36 -22.65 -19.94
N GLN A 464 27.51 -23.94 -20.09
CA GLN A 464 27.03 -24.91 -19.11
C GLN A 464 27.92 -25.00 -17.85
N LEU A 465 29.23 -24.77 -17.98
CA LEU A 465 30.17 -24.82 -16.85
C LEU A 465 29.97 -23.61 -15.90
N THR A 466 29.66 -22.43 -16.39
CA THR A 466 29.42 -21.24 -15.56
C THR A 466 28.14 -21.37 -14.72
N VAL A 467 27.06 -21.96 -15.27
CA VAL A 467 25.82 -22.21 -14.52
C VAL A 467 26.04 -23.25 -13.41
N PHE A 468 26.82 -24.32 -13.67
CA PHE A 468 27.19 -25.30 -12.64
C PHE A 468 28.12 -24.72 -11.57
N GLU A 469 29.05 -23.84 -11.95
CA GLU A 469 29.91 -23.14 -10.98
C GLU A 469 29.12 -22.12 -10.12
N ASP A 470 28.17 -21.41 -10.71
CA ASP A 470 27.30 -20.48 -9.99
C ASP A 470 26.32 -21.21 -9.06
N ILE A 471 25.78 -22.36 -9.47
CA ILE A 471 24.97 -23.24 -8.61
C ILE A 471 25.85 -23.83 -7.48
N ALA A 472 27.07 -24.27 -7.77
CA ALA A 472 28.00 -24.79 -6.76
C ALA A 472 28.49 -23.70 -5.79
N ARG A 473 28.55 -22.44 -6.23
CA ARG A 473 28.86 -21.27 -5.40
C ARG A 473 27.66 -20.94 -4.49
N ALA A 474 26.44 -20.87 -5.05
CA ALA A 474 25.22 -20.68 -4.29
C ALA A 474 25.01 -21.78 -3.24
N HIS A 475 25.32 -23.02 -3.57
CA HIS A 475 25.25 -24.13 -2.63
C HIS A 475 26.24 -24.00 -1.47
N ARG A 476 27.47 -23.51 -1.72
CA ARG A 476 28.46 -23.23 -0.68
C ARG A 476 28.06 -22.04 0.20
N GLU A 477 27.48 -21.01 -0.39
CA GLU A 477 27.00 -19.86 0.35
C GLU A 477 25.78 -20.20 1.24
N ILE A 478 24.86 -21.03 0.75
CA ILE A 478 23.73 -21.54 1.53
C ILE A 478 24.22 -22.43 2.70
N TYR A 479 25.21 -23.29 2.46
CA TYR A 479 25.80 -24.14 3.51
C TYR A 479 26.53 -23.29 4.56
N ALA A 480 27.24 -22.26 4.14
CA ALA A 480 27.89 -21.30 5.04
C ALA A 480 26.87 -20.50 5.87
N LEU A 481 25.74 -20.08 5.27
CA LEU A 481 24.65 -19.42 5.97
C LEU A 481 23.95 -20.36 6.97
N TYR A 482 23.79 -21.63 6.64
CA TYR A 482 23.27 -22.64 7.54
C TYR A 482 24.22 -22.89 8.74
N GLU A 483 25.53 -23.02 8.53
CA GLU A 483 26.52 -23.11 9.61
C GLU A 483 26.56 -21.87 10.49
N ILE A 484 26.45 -20.67 9.88
CA ILE A 484 26.36 -19.39 10.61
C ILE A 484 25.08 -19.34 11.45
N ALA A 485 23.94 -19.76 10.90
CA ALA A 485 22.66 -19.80 11.63
C ALA A 485 22.71 -20.81 12.79
N GLN A 486 23.32 -21.97 12.60
CA GLN A 486 23.56 -22.94 13.70
C GLN A 486 24.52 -22.42 14.77
N ALA A 487 25.59 -21.72 14.35
CA ALA A 487 26.55 -21.15 15.29
C ALA A 487 25.95 -19.99 16.09
N MET A 488 25.02 -19.21 15.50
CA MET A 488 24.31 -18.11 16.19
C MET A 488 23.15 -18.63 17.07
N GLY A 489 22.50 -19.72 16.70
CA GLY A 489 21.42 -20.34 17.50
C GLY A 489 21.91 -21.14 18.72
N GLY A 490 23.20 -21.45 18.81
CA GLY A 490 23.82 -22.17 19.92
C GLY A 490 24.43 -21.29 21.03
N SER A 491 24.23 -19.94 20.96
CA SER A 491 24.76 -19.00 21.95
C SER A 491 23.69 -18.06 22.57
N LEU A 492 22.49 -18.62 22.85
CA LEU A 492 21.49 -18.00 23.71
C LEU A 492 21.08 -18.98 24.81
#